data_081dbffe3e6aec035a8eef044481df1d
#
_entry.id   081dbffe3e6aec035a8eef044481df1d
#
_cell.length_a   1.000
_cell.length_b   1.000
_cell.length_c   1.000
_cell.angle_alpha   90.00
_cell.angle_beta   90.00
_cell.angle_gamma   90.00
#
_symmetry.space_group_name_H-M   'P 1'
#
loop_
_entity.id
_entity.type
_entity.pdbx_description
1 polymer ?
#
loop_
_entity_poly.entity_id
_entity_poly.type
_entity_poly.pdbx_seq_one_letter_code
_entity_poly.pdbx_strand_id
1 'polypeptide(L)'
;AFDGDGRICAVNQSALNLLGNRRGGLLGQSVEMFFDCRLDELLGRATALASTSWPLRSRDGRQLFASVRGQQARSLPKPVLDAPAREAKGAGICLLDPALQHDFRRALRVFERDVPLLLNGETGSGKEAFAKAVHQASQRAGKPFVALNCASIPESLIESELFGYRGGSFTGARKEGMRGKLQQADGGTLLLDEIGDMPLAL
;
A
#
# COMPACT_ATOMS: atom_id res chain seq x y z
N ALA A 1 6.41 9.05 9.55
CA ALA A 1 5.26 8.87 10.47
C ALA A 1 5.74 8.94 11.91
N PHE A 2 4.90 9.38 12.81
CA PHE A 2 5.12 9.41 14.26
C PHE A 2 3.87 8.86 14.97
N ASP A 3 4.07 8.37 16.20
CA ASP A 3 3.00 7.84 17.06
C ASP A 3 2.27 8.94 17.86
N GLY A 4 1.36 8.55 18.75
CA GLY A 4 0.58 9.45 19.59
C GLY A 4 1.43 10.26 20.59
N ASP A 5 2.63 9.80 20.91
CA ASP A 5 3.61 10.46 21.80
C ASP A 5 4.59 11.33 21.00
N GLY A 6 4.39 11.48 19.69
CA GLY A 6 5.25 12.24 18.80
C GLY A 6 6.58 11.58 18.46
N ARG A 7 6.75 10.28 18.75
CA ARG A 7 7.98 9.55 18.41
C ARG A 7 7.95 9.08 16.96
N ILE A 8 9.04 9.29 16.24
CA ILE A 8 9.16 8.92 14.83
C ILE A 8 9.20 7.39 14.70
N CYS A 9 8.18 6.81 14.07
CA CYS A 9 8.04 5.36 13.85
C CYS A 9 8.51 4.93 12.46
N ALA A 10 8.41 5.81 11.47
CA ALA A 10 8.84 5.52 10.11
C ALA A 10 9.29 6.79 9.38
N VAL A 11 10.32 6.65 8.54
CA VAL A 11 10.87 7.73 7.69
C VAL A 11 11.04 7.20 6.26
N ASN A 12 10.74 8.05 5.28
CA ASN A 12 11.04 7.78 3.88
C ASN A 12 12.36 8.46 3.47
N GLN A 13 12.85 8.17 2.27
CA GLN A 13 14.10 8.70 1.78
C GLN A 13 14.09 10.24 1.68
N SER A 14 12.97 10.83 1.30
CA SER A 14 12.82 12.29 1.24
C SER A 14 12.98 12.95 2.61
N ALA A 15 12.39 12.37 3.66
CA ALA A 15 12.55 12.84 5.02
C ALA A 15 14.00 12.71 5.51
N LEU A 16 14.69 11.63 5.15
CA LEU A 16 16.12 11.46 5.45
C LEU A 16 16.98 12.53 4.79
N ASN A 17 16.72 12.82 3.52
CA ASN A 17 17.44 13.86 2.78
C ASN A 17 17.18 15.25 3.35
N LEU A 18 15.95 15.54 3.75
CA LEU A 18 15.57 16.83 4.34
C LEU A 18 16.16 17.04 5.73
N LEU A 19 16.19 16.02 6.56
CA LEU A 19 16.65 16.11 7.95
C LEU A 19 18.15 15.84 8.10
N GLY A 20 18.86 15.52 7.00
CA GLY A 20 20.31 15.38 6.97
C GLY A 20 20.85 14.23 7.85
N ASN A 21 20.02 13.25 8.20
CA ASN A 21 20.37 12.24 9.18
C ASN A 21 20.22 10.81 8.62
N ARG A 22 20.95 9.86 9.20
CA ARG A 22 20.84 8.45 8.84
C ARG A 22 19.57 7.83 9.47
N ARG A 23 18.98 6.84 8.80
CA ARG A 23 17.73 6.17 9.21
C ARG A 23 17.70 5.75 10.68
N GLY A 24 18.80 5.24 11.23
CA GLY A 24 18.90 4.80 12.61
C GLY A 24 18.92 5.91 13.66
N GLY A 25 19.20 7.17 13.26
CA GLY A 25 19.26 8.29 14.19
C GLY A 25 17.93 9.05 14.36
N LEU A 26 16.91 8.75 13.53
CA LEU A 26 15.62 9.43 13.58
C LEU A 26 14.52 8.59 14.26
N LEU A 27 14.60 7.28 14.16
CA LEU A 27 13.58 6.39 14.72
C LEU A 27 13.57 6.45 16.25
N GLY A 28 12.39 6.54 16.84
CA GLY A 28 12.16 6.62 18.28
C GLY A 28 12.40 8.00 18.90
N GLN A 29 12.95 8.95 18.14
CA GLN A 29 13.13 10.32 18.61
C GLN A 29 11.85 11.14 18.47
N SER A 30 11.67 12.14 19.35
CA SER A 30 10.52 13.04 19.28
C SER A 30 10.60 13.93 18.05
N VAL A 31 9.47 14.13 17.39
CA VAL A 31 9.32 15.05 16.26
C VAL A 31 9.68 16.49 16.64
N GLU A 32 9.49 16.87 17.90
CA GLU A 32 9.84 18.19 18.45
C GLU A 32 11.36 18.47 18.48
N MET A 33 12.19 17.44 18.40
CA MET A 33 13.63 17.60 18.29
C MET A 33 14.08 18.17 16.94
N PHE A 34 13.28 17.96 15.91
CA PHE A 34 13.62 18.32 14.53
C PHE A 34 12.88 19.56 14.05
N PHE A 35 11.74 19.88 14.66
CA PHE A 35 10.90 21.00 14.24
C PHE A 35 10.64 21.96 15.40
N ASP A 36 10.53 23.23 15.06
CA ASP A 36 10.21 24.29 16.01
C ASP A 36 8.68 24.39 16.18
N CYS A 37 8.10 23.32 16.75
CA CYS A 37 6.67 23.22 17.03
C CYS A 37 6.43 22.19 18.14
N ARG A 38 5.36 22.38 18.89
CA ARG A 38 4.91 21.41 19.90
C ARG A 38 4.02 20.36 19.27
N LEU A 39 4.04 19.15 19.83
CA LEU A 39 3.23 18.02 19.36
C LEU A 39 1.73 18.37 19.38
N ASP A 40 1.25 19.02 20.44
CA ASP A 40 -0.14 19.45 20.58
C ASP A 40 -0.56 20.40 19.45
N GLU A 41 0.32 21.27 19.02
CA GLU A 41 0.08 22.19 17.92
C GLU A 41 0.00 21.46 16.57
N LEU A 42 0.88 20.48 16.35
CA LEU A 42 0.84 19.62 15.17
C LEU A 42 -0.44 18.82 15.08
N LEU A 43 -0.87 18.22 16.21
CA LEU A 43 -2.09 17.44 16.29
C LEU A 43 -3.35 18.30 16.13
N GLY A 44 -3.36 19.47 16.75
CA GLY A 44 -4.46 20.45 16.60
C GLY A 44 -4.62 20.92 15.17
N ARG A 45 -3.53 21.20 14.46
CA ARG A 45 -3.56 21.57 13.03
C ARG A 45 -3.96 20.40 12.14
N ALA A 46 -3.58 19.18 12.48
CA ALA A 46 -3.98 17.97 11.74
C ALA A 46 -5.48 17.70 11.79
N THR A 47 -6.15 18.05 12.90
CA THR A 47 -7.60 17.93 13.04
C THR A 47 -8.37 19.07 12.36
N ALA A 48 -7.83 20.30 12.42
CA ALA A 48 -8.48 21.46 11.86
C ALA A 48 -8.31 21.62 10.33
N LEU A 49 -7.18 21.15 9.77
CA LEU A 49 -6.74 21.38 8.39
C LEU A 49 -6.25 20.11 7.70
N ALA A 50 -7.00 19.03 7.81
CA ALA A 50 -6.61 17.66 7.38
C ALA A 50 -6.11 17.51 5.92
N SER A 51 -6.36 18.49 5.04
CA SER A 51 -5.96 18.45 3.63
C SER A 51 -5.07 19.61 3.20
N THR A 52 -4.69 20.51 4.10
CA THR A 52 -3.91 21.70 3.73
C THR A 52 -2.47 21.55 4.24
N SER A 53 -1.49 21.90 3.41
CA SER A 53 -0.10 22.01 3.85
C SER A 53 0.14 23.39 4.47
N TRP A 54 0.88 23.43 5.58
CA TRP A 54 1.25 24.66 6.26
C TRP A 54 2.77 24.76 6.44
N PRO A 55 3.31 25.97 6.57
CA PRO A 55 4.73 26.16 6.82
C PRO A 55 5.12 25.60 8.19
N LEU A 56 6.17 24.78 8.20
CA LEU A 56 6.80 24.21 9.38
C LEU A 56 8.28 24.60 9.37
N ARG A 57 8.79 25.09 10.47
CA ARG A 57 10.20 25.47 10.58
C ARG A 57 10.98 24.33 11.22
N SER A 58 12.04 23.91 10.55
CA SER A 58 13.00 22.98 11.14
C SER A 58 13.95 23.76 12.08
N ARG A 59 14.49 23.10 13.10
CA ARG A 59 15.44 23.73 14.05
C ARG A 59 16.75 24.17 13.42
N ASP A 60 17.10 23.65 12.26
CA ASP A 60 18.23 24.13 11.45
C ASP A 60 17.90 25.37 10.60
N GLY A 61 16.69 25.95 10.79
CA GLY A 61 16.26 27.19 10.16
C GLY A 61 15.58 27.03 8.80
N ARG A 62 15.42 25.81 8.27
CA ARG A 62 14.76 25.59 6.99
C ARG A 62 13.25 25.70 7.12
N GLN A 63 12.62 26.36 6.16
CA GLN A 63 11.17 26.38 6.06
C GLN A 63 10.70 25.24 5.18
N LEU A 64 9.82 24.40 5.72
CA LEU A 64 9.23 23.23 5.06
C LEU A 64 7.73 23.40 5.02
N PHE A 65 7.07 22.75 4.07
CA PHE A 65 5.62 22.67 4.05
C PHE A 65 5.22 21.25 4.50
N ALA A 66 4.43 21.17 5.56
CA ALA A 66 3.99 19.91 6.14
C ALA A 66 2.48 19.77 6.00
N SER A 67 2.05 18.56 5.75
CA SER A 67 0.67 18.10 5.89
C SER A 67 0.67 16.95 6.87
N VAL A 68 -0.04 17.07 7.99
CA VAL A 68 -0.19 16.00 8.97
C VAL A 68 -1.59 15.42 8.80
N ARG A 69 -1.66 14.14 8.53
CA ARG A 69 -2.91 13.40 8.50
C ARG A 69 -2.98 12.57 9.77
N GLY A 70 -3.84 12.96 10.70
CA GLY A 70 -4.21 12.10 11.82
C GLY A 70 -4.97 10.91 11.25
N GLN A 71 -4.42 9.71 11.33
CA GLN A 71 -5.27 8.55 11.39
C GLN A 71 -5.96 8.65 12.74
N GLN A 72 -7.27 9.01 12.75
CA GLN A 72 -8.08 8.67 13.91
C GLN A 72 -7.79 7.20 14.17
N ALA A 73 -7.19 6.92 15.32
CA ALA A 73 -7.16 5.57 15.81
C ALA A 73 -8.65 5.16 15.90
N ARG A 74 -9.18 4.57 14.83
CA ARG A 74 -10.28 3.65 15.01
C ARG A 74 -9.73 2.74 16.07
N SER A 75 -10.33 2.77 17.25
CA SER A 75 -10.03 1.84 18.32
C SER A 75 -9.94 0.48 17.65
N LEU A 76 -8.70 0.05 17.44
CA LEU A 76 -8.46 -1.29 16.97
C LEU A 76 -9.18 -2.14 18.00
N PRO A 77 -10.16 -2.96 17.63
CA PRO A 77 -10.66 -3.94 18.56
C PRO A 77 -9.38 -4.62 19.06
N LYS A 78 -9.24 -4.68 20.40
CA LYS A 78 -8.14 -5.39 21.04
C LYS A 78 -7.95 -6.67 20.25
N PRO A 79 -6.71 -7.04 19.86
CA PRO A 79 -6.53 -8.27 19.13
C PRO A 79 -7.20 -9.35 19.95
N VAL A 80 -8.33 -9.86 19.46
CA VAL A 80 -8.92 -11.10 19.95
C VAL A 80 -7.92 -12.15 19.46
N LEU A 81 -7.03 -12.54 20.37
CA LEU A 81 -5.94 -13.49 20.10
C LEU A 81 -6.46 -14.91 19.78
N ASP A 82 -7.76 -15.14 19.85
CA ASP A 82 -8.39 -16.45 19.73
C ASP A 82 -9.62 -16.49 18.81
N ALA A 83 -9.55 -15.84 17.65
CA ALA A 83 -10.39 -16.34 16.57
C ALA A 83 -9.59 -17.48 15.90
N PRO A 84 -10.12 -18.72 15.88
CA PRO A 84 -9.46 -19.82 15.19
C PRO A 84 -9.24 -19.36 13.75
N ALA A 85 -7.96 -19.36 13.33
CA ALA A 85 -7.62 -19.09 11.95
C ALA A 85 -8.53 -19.98 11.09
N ARG A 86 -9.35 -19.36 10.24
CA ARG A 86 -10.00 -20.13 9.18
C ARG A 86 -8.87 -20.85 8.48
N GLU A 87 -8.81 -22.16 8.71
CA GLU A 87 -7.84 -23.01 8.06
C GLU A 87 -7.95 -22.70 6.57
N ALA A 88 -6.83 -22.40 5.94
CA ALA A 88 -6.75 -22.13 4.50
C ALA A 88 -7.00 -23.46 3.74
N LYS A 89 -8.20 -24.03 3.91
CA LYS A 89 -8.68 -25.19 3.18
C LYS A 89 -8.99 -24.72 1.76
N GLY A 90 -8.07 -24.97 0.85
CA GLY A 90 -8.25 -24.72 -0.57
C GLY A 90 -7.19 -23.91 -1.28
N ALA A 91 -6.35 -23.17 -0.59
CA ALA A 91 -5.20 -22.55 -1.22
C ALA A 91 -4.08 -23.60 -1.31
N GLY A 92 -3.71 -24.03 -2.51
CA GLY A 92 -2.64 -25.01 -2.76
C GLY A 92 -1.23 -24.55 -2.38
N ILE A 93 -1.11 -23.71 -1.34
CA ILE A 93 0.14 -23.22 -0.76
C ILE A 93 0.44 -24.05 0.49
N CYS A 94 1.64 -24.62 0.48
CA CYS A 94 2.19 -25.30 1.64
C CYS A 94 2.76 -24.25 2.62
N LEU A 95 1.95 -23.78 3.57
CA LEU A 95 2.37 -22.87 4.61
C LEU A 95 3.04 -23.64 5.77
N LEU A 96 4.11 -24.40 5.49
CA LEU A 96 4.84 -25.14 6.52
C LEU A 96 5.79 -24.25 7.33
N ASP A 97 6.28 -23.15 6.74
CA ASP A 97 7.16 -22.21 7.41
C ASP A 97 6.35 -21.31 8.36
N PRO A 98 6.68 -21.28 9.66
CA PRO A 98 6.01 -20.42 10.64
C PRO A 98 6.11 -18.91 10.31
N ALA A 99 7.21 -18.46 9.70
CA ALA A 99 7.38 -17.08 9.27
C ALA A 99 6.39 -16.75 8.15
N LEU A 100 6.29 -17.61 7.14
CA LEU A 100 5.34 -17.45 6.04
C LEU A 100 3.88 -17.49 6.53
N GLN A 101 3.56 -18.34 7.52
CA GLN A 101 2.23 -18.35 8.16
C GLN A 101 1.93 -17.03 8.87
N HIS A 102 2.92 -16.46 9.55
CA HIS A 102 2.77 -15.16 10.22
C HIS A 102 2.50 -14.05 9.19
N ASP A 103 3.28 -14.01 8.11
CA ASP A 103 3.13 -13.02 7.06
C ASP A 103 1.80 -13.18 6.32
N PHE A 104 1.37 -14.40 6.08
CA PHE A 104 0.05 -14.69 5.49
C PHE A 104 -1.09 -14.14 6.35
N ARG A 105 -1.08 -14.40 7.65
CA ARG A 105 -2.11 -13.87 8.58
C ARG A 105 -2.09 -12.36 8.64
N ARG A 106 -0.90 -11.75 8.58
CA ARG A 106 -0.73 -10.30 8.56
C ARG A 106 -1.27 -9.71 7.26
N ALA A 107 -0.89 -10.30 6.12
CA ALA A 107 -1.36 -9.88 4.80
C ALA A 107 -2.89 -9.96 4.70
N LEU A 108 -3.50 -11.05 5.16
CA LEU A 108 -4.96 -11.22 5.14
C LEU A 108 -5.67 -10.12 5.93
N ARG A 109 -5.20 -9.81 7.16
CA ARG A 109 -5.78 -8.75 8.00
C ARG A 109 -5.70 -7.37 7.38
N VAL A 110 -4.61 -7.08 6.67
CA VAL A 110 -4.41 -5.80 5.97
C VAL A 110 -5.28 -5.74 4.72
N PHE A 111 -5.33 -6.83 3.96
CA PHE A 111 -6.13 -6.96 2.75
C PHE A 111 -7.64 -6.83 3.00
N GLU A 112 -8.16 -7.36 4.10
CA GLU A 112 -9.57 -7.23 4.51
C GLU A 112 -9.97 -5.79 4.88
N ARG A 113 -9.01 -4.89 5.01
CA ARG A 113 -9.21 -3.44 5.26
C ARG A 113 -9.04 -2.59 4.01
N ASP A 114 -9.08 -3.20 2.83
CA ASP A 114 -8.92 -2.52 1.53
C ASP A 114 -7.58 -1.77 1.37
N VAL A 115 -6.55 -2.23 2.08
CA VAL A 115 -5.19 -1.67 1.96
C VAL A 115 -4.41 -2.46 0.93
N PRO A 116 -3.78 -1.80 -0.06
CA PRO A 116 -2.93 -2.48 -1.04
C PRO A 116 -1.77 -3.21 -0.38
N LEU A 117 -1.46 -4.41 -0.89
CA LEU A 117 -0.33 -5.23 -0.46
C LEU A 117 0.80 -5.16 -1.49
N LEU A 118 2.01 -4.90 -1.05
CA LEU A 118 3.20 -5.09 -1.85
C LEU A 118 3.88 -6.40 -1.43
N LEU A 119 3.96 -7.35 -2.36
CA LEU A 119 4.66 -8.62 -2.18
C LEU A 119 6.06 -8.49 -2.79
N ASN A 120 7.08 -8.57 -1.95
CA ASN A 120 8.48 -8.52 -2.38
C ASN A 120 9.13 -9.90 -2.22
N GLY A 121 9.86 -10.32 -3.23
CA GLY A 121 10.55 -11.61 -3.25
C GLY A 121 11.18 -11.88 -4.62
N GLU A 122 12.09 -12.82 -4.68
CA GLU A 122 12.76 -13.24 -5.91
C GLU A 122 11.77 -13.81 -6.94
N THR A 123 12.16 -13.80 -8.21
CA THR A 123 11.39 -14.45 -9.28
C THR A 123 11.24 -15.95 -8.96
N GLY A 124 10.03 -16.48 -9.10
CA GLY A 124 9.78 -17.88 -8.77
C GLY A 124 9.53 -18.18 -7.28
N SER A 125 9.60 -17.20 -6.38
CA SER A 125 9.34 -17.39 -4.94
C SER A 125 7.87 -17.65 -4.59
N GLY A 126 6.96 -17.63 -5.57
CA GLY A 126 5.53 -17.93 -5.36
C GLY A 126 4.68 -16.72 -4.98
N LYS A 127 5.07 -15.49 -5.33
CA LYS A 127 4.32 -14.25 -5.06
C LYS A 127 2.86 -14.34 -5.56
N GLU A 128 2.65 -14.80 -6.79
CA GLU A 128 1.31 -14.97 -7.37
C GLU A 128 0.47 -15.99 -6.58
N ALA A 129 1.07 -17.14 -6.24
CA ALA A 129 0.40 -18.14 -5.44
C ALA A 129 0.00 -17.62 -4.06
N PHE A 130 0.89 -16.85 -3.42
CA PHE A 130 0.60 -16.18 -2.14
C PHE A 130 -0.54 -15.18 -2.26
N ALA A 131 -0.54 -14.32 -3.28
CA ALA A 131 -1.62 -13.36 -3.54
C ALA A 131 -2.96 -14.05 -3.76
N LYS A 132 -2.96 -15.13 -4.54
CA LYS A 132 -4.14 -15.95 -4.80
C LYS A 132 -4.68 -16.61 -3.53
N ALA A 133 -3.80 -17.09 -2.66
CA ALA A 133 -4.18 -17.66 -1.38
C ALA A 133 -4.79 -16.62 -0.43
N VAL A 134 -4.20 -15.41 -0.36
CA VAL A 134 -4.77 -14.32 0.43
C VAL A 134 -6.16 -13.95 -0.09
N HIS A 135 -6.35 -13.85 -1.41
CA HIS A 135 -7.67 -13.62 -2.01
C HIS A 135 -8.67 -14.73 -1.61
N GLN A 136 -8.29 -15.99 -1.76
CA GLN A 136 -9.16 -17.14 -1.46
C GLN A 136 -9.53 -17.26 0.02
N ALA A 137 -8.66 -16.80 0.92
CA ALA A 137 -8.92 -16.79 2.36
C ALA A 137 -9.71 -15.55 2.83
N SER A 138 -9.84 -14.54 1.99
CA SER A 138 -10.50 -13.27 2.31
C SER A 138 -12.01 -13.30 2.08
N GLN A 139 -12.68 -12.21 2.44
CA GLN A 139 -14.10 -11.99 2.13
C GLN A 139 -14.36 -11.86 0.62
N ARG A 140 -13.32 -11.71 -0.21
CA ARG A 140 -13.41 -11.60 -1.67
C ARG A 140 -13.22 -12.94 -2.39
N ALA A 141 -13.15 -14.08 -1.69
CA ALA A 141 -12.89 -15.40 -2.28
C ALA A 141 -13.83 -15.79 -3.43
N GLY A 142 -15.08 -15.33 -3.39
CA GLY A 142 -16.08 -15.54 -4.46
C GLY A 142 -16.12 -14.44 -5.54
N LYS A 143 -15.21 -13.49 -5.49
CA LYS A 143 -15.13 -12.36 -6.42
C LYS A 143 -14.03 -12.59 -7.46
N PRO A 144 -13.99 -11.80 -8.55
CA PRO A 144 -12.95 -11.95 -9.57
C PRO A 144 -11.53 -11.80 -8.98
N PHE A 145 -10.63 -12.68 -9.39
CA PHE A 145 -9.20 -12.51 -9.21
C PHE A 145 -8.56 -12.32 -10.58
N VAL A 146 -8.06 -11.14 -10.86
CA VAL A 146 -7.46 -10.77 -12.15
C VAL A 146 -5.97 -10.56 -11.92
N ALA A 147 -5.13 -11.32 -12.62
CA ALA A 147 -3.69 -11.14 -12.62
C ALA A 147 -3.24 -10.49 -13.93
N LEU A 148 -2.34 -9.54 -13.84
CA LEU A 148 -1.70 -8.86 -14.95
C LEU A 148 -0.18 -8.89 -14.73
N ASN A 149 0.56 -9.49 -15.67
CA ASN A 149 2.00 -9.42 -15.66
C ASN A 149 2.45 -8.20 -16.46
N CYS A 150 2.97 -7.17 -15.76
CA CYS A 150 3.36 -5.89 -16.37
C CYS A 150 4.54 -6.04 -17.33
N ALA A 151 5.48 -6.95 -17.06
CA ALA A 151 6.63 -7.20 -17.93
C ALA A 151 6.25 -7.84 -19.28
N SER A 152 5.10 -8.51 -19.38
CA SER A 152 4.66 -9.20 -20.59
C SER A 152 3.91 -8.30 -21.58
N ILE A 153 3.61 -7.05 -21.20
CA ILE A 153 2.80 -6.14 -22.00
C ILE A 153 3.68 -5.02 -22.56
N PRO A 154 3.66 -4.78 -23.87
CA PRO A 154 4.33 -3.63 -24.44
C PRO A 154 3.85 -2.32 -23.80
N GLU A 155 4.77 -1.39 -23.52
CA GLU A 155 4.48 -0.11 -22.90
C GLU A 155 3.31 0.63 -23.57
N SER A 156 3.25 0.61 -24.90
CA SER A 156 2.19 1.24 -25.68
C SER A 156 0.80 0.62 -25.51
N LEU A 157 0.70 -0.57 -24.93
CA LEU A 157 -0.57 -1.28 -24.74
C LEU A 157 -1.01 -1.36 -23.28
N ILE A 158 -0.14 -1.04 -22.35
CA ILE A 158 -0.40 -1.25 -20.92
C ILE A 158 -1.60 -0.40 -20.43
N GLU A 159 -1.72 0.82 -20.91
CA GLU A 159 -2.84 1.70 -20.61
C GLU A 159 -4.17 1.10 -21.10
N SER A 160 -4.19 0.60 -22.34
CA SER A 160 -5.36 -0.03 -22.92
C SER A 160 -5.74 -1.35 -22.24
N GLU A 161 -4.75 -2.13 -21.77
CA GLU A 161 -5.00 -3.35 -20.99
C GLU A 161 -5.56 -3.02 -19.60
N LEU A 162 -5.04 -2.00 -18.91
CA LEU A 162 -5.50 -1.63 -17.57
C LEU A 162 -6.88 -0.98 -17.58
N PHE A 163 -7.07 0.04 -18.41
CA PHE A 163 -8.27 0.88 -18.40
C PHE A 163 -9.30 0.46 -19.45
N GLY A 164 -8.87 -0.28 -20.47
CA GLY A 164 -9.72 -0.62 -21.60
C GLY A 164 -9.87 0.54 -22.59
N TYR A 165 -10.65 0.32 -23.65
CA TYR A 165 -10.93 1.33 -24.66
C TYR A 165 -12.30 1.12 -25.30
N ARG A 166 -12.86 2.19 -25.86
CA ARG A 166 -14.09 2.14 -26.65
C ARG A 166 -13.78 1.72 -28.08
N GLY A 167 -14.75 1.08 -28.75
CA GLY A 167 -14.60 0.71 -30.15
C GLY A 167 -14.23 1.90 -31.02
N GLY A 168 -13.26 1.72 -31.92
CA GLY A 168 -12.81 2.74 -32.84
C GLY A 168 -11.86 3.81 -32.25
N SER A 169 -11.36 3.65 -31.04
CA SER A 169 -10.48 4.63 -30.38
C SER A 169 -9.12 4.80 -31.06
N PHE A 170 -8.61 3.81 -31.75
CA PHE A 170 -7.34 3.86 -32.51
C PHE A 170 -7.34 2.83 -33.65
N THR A 171 -6.38 2.98 -34.58
CA THR A 171 -6.19 2.05 -35.69
C THR A 171 -5.86 0.65 -35.21
N GLY A 172 -6.72 -0.34 -35.49
CA GLY A 172 -6.59 -1.71 -34.97
C GLY A 172 -7.40 -2.00 -33.71
N ALA A 173 -8.09 -1.00 -33.12
CA ALA A 173 -9.01 -1.22 -32.02
C ALA A 173 -10.18 -2.14 -32.44
N ARG A 174 -10.61 -3.05 -31.58
CA ARG A 174 -11.79 -3.87 -31.78
C ARG A 174 -13.03 -2.99 -31.88
N LYS A 175 -13.96 -3.34 -32.78
CA LYS A 175 -15.19 -2.56 -33.00
C LYS A 175 -16.06 -2.47 -31.72
N GLU A 176 -16.05 -3.51 -30.91
CA GLU A 176 -16.81 -3.58 -29.66
C GLU A 176 -16.08 -2.91 -28.47
N GLY A 177 -14.82 -2.45 -28.68
CA GLY A 177 -13.96 -2.00 -27.57
C GLY A 177 -13.39 -3.15 -26.74
N MET A 178 -12.77 -2.80 -25.61
CA MET A 178 -12.22 -3.77 -24.67
C MET A 178 -12.41 -3.28 -23.24
N ARG A 179 -12.89 -4.17 -22.36
CA ARG A 179 -12.94 -3.92 -20.92
C ARG A 179 -11.54 -4.04 -20.33
N GLY A 180 -11.09 -3.00 -19.61
CA GLY A 180 -9.82 -3.01 -18.92
C GLY A 180 -9.78 -3.99 -17.72
N LYS A 181 -8.57 -4.36 -17.32
CA LYS A 181 -8.34 -5.27 -16.19
C LYS A 181 -8.86 -4.70 -14.87
N LEU A 182 -8.79 -3.39 -14.67
CA LEU A 182 -9.37 -2.71 -13.50
C LEU A 182 -10.88 -2.95 -13.42
N GLN A 183 -11.59 -2.80 -14.54
CA GLN A 183 -13.03 -3.03 -14.58
C GLN A 183 -13.38 -4.53 -14.43
N GLN A 184 -12.53 -5.43 -14.96
CA GLN A 184 -12.71 -6.87 -14.78
C GLN A 184 -12.53 -7.31 -13.33
N ALA A 185 -11.66 -6.62 -12.58
CA ALA A 185 -11.37 -6.89 -11.18
C ALA A 185 -12.32 -6.18 -10.20
N ASP A 186 -13.33 -5.46 -10.70
CA ASP A 186 -14.22 -4.66 -9.85
C ASP A 186 -14.91 -5.51 -8.79
N GLY A 187 -14.88 -5.01 -7.55
CA GLY A 187 -15.35 -5.71 -6.36
C GLY A 187 -14.51 -6.94 -5.95
N GLY A 188 -13.45 -7.25 -6.70
CA GLY A 188 -12.57 -8.39 -6.51
C GLY A 188 -11.14 -8.01 -6.14
N THR A 189 -10.17 -8.61 -6.82
CA THR A 189 -8.74 -8.41 -6.58
C THR A 189 -8.00 -8.28 -7.91
N LEU A 190 -7.18 -7.24 -8.04
CA LEU A 190 -6.22 -7.10 -9.12
C LEU A 190 -4.81 -7.36 -8.59
N LEU A 191 -4.12 -8.31 -9.18
CA LEU A 191 -2.70 -8.56 -8.98
C LEU A 191 -1.92 -7.93 -10.15
N LEU A 192 -1.02 -7.00 -9.84
CA LEU A 192 -0.04 -6.48 -10.77
C LEU A 192 1.30 -7.17 -10.47
N ASP A 193 1.65 -8.15 -11.28
CA ASP A 193 2.93 -8.85 -11.15
C ASP A 193 4.02 -8.09 -11.92
N GLU A 194 5.27 -8.16 -11.43
CA GLU A 194 6.42 -7.40 -11.94
C GLU A 194 6.10 -5.89 -12.11
N ILE A 195 5.53 -5.30 -11.06
CA ILE A 195 5.10 -3.88 -11.05
C ILE A 195 6.26 -2.91 -11.31
N GLY A 196 7.50 -3.33 -11.06
CA GLY A 196 8.71 -2.53 -11.33
C GLY A 196 8.95 -2.26 -12.81
N ASP A 197 8.36 -3.06 -13.70
CA ASP A 197 8.48 -2.91 -15.16
C ASP A 197 7.35 -2.03 -15.75
N MET A 198 6.49 -1.50 -14.89
CA MET A 198 5.44 -0.58 -15.33
C MET A 198 6.01 0.81 -15.61
N PRO A 199 5.63 1.46 -16.73
CA PRO A 199 6.06 2.83 -17.02
C PRO A 199 5.66 3.81 -15.92
N LEU A 200 6.58 4.70 -15.55
CA LEU A 200 6.34 5.70 -14.51
C LEU A 200 5.33 6.79 -14.90
N ALA A 201 4.98 6.87 -16.18
CA ALA A 201 4.04 7.85 -16.72
C ALA A 201 2.56 7.43 -16.60
N LEU A 202 2.30 6.25 -16.09
CA LEU A 202 0.98 5.71 -15.72
C LEU A 202 0.61 6.08 -14.27
#